data_712e66a22670ac23f5b4e68bb2abc32c
#
_entry.id   712e66a22670ac23f5b4e68bb2abc32c
#
_cell.length_a   1.000
_cell.length_b   1.000
_cell.length_c   1.000
_cell.angle_alpha   90.00
_cell.angle_beta   90.00
_cell.angle_gamma   90.00
#
_symmetry.space_group_name_H-M   'P 1'
#
loop_
_entity.id
_entity.type
_entity.pdbx_description
1 polymer ?
#
loop_
_entity_poly.entity_id
_entity_poly.type
_entity_poly.pdbx_seq_one_letter_code
_entity_poly.pdbx_strand_id
1 'polypeptide(L)'
;MAAAGATVLLIAVGALVRATGSGEGCPGWPRCFGRWVPPFTHHPGVPLTNALIEYSHRLTASAVFVLVALLVVVAWRRYRGVKRVIVPATLSLGLWLFQAVLGGLVVRYGLTPWLVTAHLAVANLFLGTLAYTAAAAFSVNVVPAGRFDRMTRLAWLAAAAVLGLIVVGALVRGERAGLAFTDWPLMGGRVVPALGALRPTLMFVHRALALLVAVLVAPLALLAWRRRGTRGPAAALVLGAAGLYVIQALIGAANVWTRLAVGPVVAHVAVSSLIWAALVAGAVASRACWASEGAAEATTGDGRGSRAAPVEDLKDDHERAVTR
;
A
#
# COMPACT_ATOMS: atom_id res chain seq x y z
N MET A 1 3.24 -2.69 -12.52
CA MET A 1 3.13 -3.89 -11.65
C MET A 1 4.48 -4.41 -11.19
N ALA A 2 5.49 -4.64 -12.09
CA ALA A 2 6.80 -5.17 -11.72
C ALA A 2 7.49 -4.38 -10.58
N ALA A 3 7.56 -3.04 -10.67
CA ALA A 3 8.17 -2.19 -9.65
C ALA A 3 7.49 -2.35 -8.26
N ALA A 4 6.15 -2.46 -8.22
CA ALA A 4 5.43 -2.66 -6.95
C ALA A 4 5.72 -4.04 -6.35
N GLY A 5 5.70 -5.12 -7.17
CA GLY A 5 6.05 -6.47 -6.71
C GLY A 5 7.50 -6.56 -6.20
N ALA A 6 8.45 -5.97 -6.93
CA ALA A 6 9.85 -5.89 -6.50
C ALA A 6 10.02 -5.07 -5.20
N THR A 7 9.20 -4.03 -4.99
CA THR A 7 9.21 -3.25 -3.74
C THR A 7 8.69 -4.06 -2.56
N VAL A 8 7.66 -4.90 -2.74
CA VAL A 8 7.20 -5.83 -1.68
C VAL A 8 8.31 -6.81 -1.31
N LEU A 9 9.02 -7.37 -2.31
CA LEU A 9 10.19 -8.21 -2.07
C LEU A 9 11.28 -7.44 -1.32
N LEU A 10 11.58 -6.20 -1.72
CA LEU A 10 12.56 -5.35 -1.05
C LEU A 10 12.19 -5.12 0.43
N ILE A 11 10.92 -4.85 0.73
CA ILE A 11 10.42 -4.70 2.10
C ILE A 11 10.59 -6.02 2.89
N ALA A 12 10.29 -7.17 2.26
CA ALA A 12 10.47 -8.48 2.88
C ALA A 12 11.96 -8.77 3.19
N VAL A 13 12.87 -8.46 2.25
CA VAL A 13 14.32 -8.59 2.48
C VAL A 13 14.79 -7.63 3.56
N GLY A 14 14.27 -6.39 3.63
CA GLY A 14 14.53 -5.46 4.72
C GLY A 14 14.04 -5.97 6.09
N ALA A 15 12.89 -6.65 6.11
CA ALA A 15 12.42 -7.34 7.32
C ALA A 15 13.33 -8.50 7.71
N LEU A 16 13.87 -9.24 6.75
CA LEU A 16 14.86 -10.30 6.97
C LEU A 16 16.14 -9.73 7.59
N VAL A 17 16.69 -8.64 7.05
CA VAL A 17 17.84 -7.92 7.61
C VAL A 17 17.61 -7.61 9.09
N ARG A 18 16.43 -7.11 9.45
CA ARG A 18 16.08 -6.79 10.85
C ARG A 18 15.82 -8.03 11.71
N ALA A 19 15.22 -9.08 11.18
CA ALA A 19 14.90 -10.29 11.91
C ALA A 19 16.14 -11.11 12.27
N THR A 20 17.16 -11.10 11.40
CA THR A 20 18.43 -11.80 11.58
C THR A 20 19.51 -10.98 12.30
N GLY A 21 19.23 -9.70 12.62
CA GLY A 21 20.24 -8.81 13.18
C GLY A 21 21.35 -8.42 12.20
N SER A 22 21.09 -8.50 10.88
CA SER A 22 22.09 -8.26 9.83
C SER A 22 22.23 -6.80 9.43
N GLY A 23 21.56 -5.85 10.10
CA GLY A 23 21.51 -4.44 9.68
C GLY A 23 22.83 -3.66 9.84
N GLU A 24 23.84 -4.26 10.43
CA GLU A 24 25.23 -3.76 10.52
C GLU A 24 26.22 -4.72 9.86
N GLY A 25 25.73 -5.64 9.05
CA GLY A 25 26.54 -6.63 8.33
C GLY A 25 27.39 -6.05 7.20
N CYS A 26 27.07 -4.84 6.72
CA CYS A 26 27.80 -4.12 5.69
C CYS A 26 28.28 -2.75 6.19
N PRO A 27 29.37 -2.70 6.93
CA PRO A 27 29.92 -1.44 7.45
C PRO A 27 30.15 -0.42 6.31
N GLY A 28 29.68 0.81 6.55
CA GLY A 28 29.75 1.90 5.58
C GLY A 28 28.54 1.98 4.64
N TRP A 29 28.38 3.16 4.09
CA TRP A 29 27.35 3.46 3.08
C TRP A 29 27.88 4.57 2.15
N PRO A 30 27.69 4.47 0.81
CA PRO A 30 26.92 3.46 0.06
C PRO A 30 27.66 2.14 -0.18
N ARG A 31 28.97 2.07 0.11
CA ARG A 31 29.81 0.89 -0.09
C ARG A 31 29.76 -0.05 1.10
N CYS A 32 30.02 -1.34 0.85
CA CYS A 32 30.14 -2.38 1.88
C CYS A 32 31.61 -2.72 2.07
N PHE A 33 32.17 -2.54 3.28
CA PHE A 33 33.61 -2.65 3.53
C PHE A 33 34.48 -1.80 2.58
N GLY A 34 34.02 -0.60 2.21
CA GLY A 34 34.70 0.27 1.27
C GLY A 34 34.66 -0.15 -0.21
N ARG A 35 34.00 -1.27 -0.55
CA ARG A 35 33.85 -1.84 -1.89
C ARG A 35 32.41 -1.84 -2.37
N TRP A 36 32.18 -1.88 -3.69
CA TRP A 36 30.84 -2.02 -4.27
C TRP A 36 30.27 -3.44 -4.11
N VAL A 37 31.14 -4.45 -4.14
CA VAL A 37 30.81 -5.85 -3.83
C VAL A 37 31.58 -6.24 -2.58
N PRO A 38 30.90 -6.76 -1.53
CA PRO A 38 31.58 -7.17 -0.32
C PRO A 38 32.55 -8.31 -0.59
N PRO A 39 33.65 -8.41 0.14
CA PRO A 39 34.53 -9.57 0.04
C PRO A 39 33.77 -10.82 0.53
N PHE A 40 33.83 -11.90 -0.23
CA PHE A 40 33.26 -13.20 0.16
C PHE A 40 34.16 -13.97 1.14
N THR A 41 35.00 -13.26 1.88
CA THR A 41 35.91 -13.79 2.88
C THR A 41 35.45 -13.39 4.27
N HIS A 42 35.87 -14.15 5.26
CA HIS A 42 35.58 -13.85 6.66
C HIS A 42 36.16 -12.48 7.05
N HIS A 43 35.33 -11.60 7.61
CA HIS A 43 35.76 -10.33 8.19
C HIS A 43 35.71 -10.44 9.72
N PRO A 44 36.76 -10.02 10.44
CA PRO A 44 36.74 -10.03 11.92
C PRO A 44 35.53 -9.25 12.44
N GLY A 45 34.75 -9.89 13.30
CA GLY A 45 33.58 -9.27 13.97
C GLY A 45 32.27 -9.21 13.18
N VAL A 46 32.25 -9.59 11.88
CA VAL A 46 31.04 -9.62 11.07
C VAL A 46 30.87 -10.98 10.40
N PRO A 47 29.81 -11.75 10.75
CA PRO A 47 29.52 -13.00 10.08
C PRO A 47 29.23 -12.76 8.58
N LEU A 48 29.77 -13.60 7.70
CA LEU A 48 29.58 -13.51 6.24
C LEU A 48 28.07 -13.55 5.89
N THR A 49 27.29 -14.36 6.58
CA THR A 49 25.84 -14.45 6.40
C THR A 49 25.14 -13.11 6.60
N ASN A 50 25.52 -12.34 7.65
CA ASN A 50 24.97 -11.02 7.93
C ASN A 50 25.36 -10.02 6.82
N ALA A 51 26.62 -10.05 6.37
CA ALA A 51 27.09 -9.21 5.27
C ALA A 51 26.30 -9.51 3.98
N LEU A 52 26.10 -10.78 3.64
CA LEU A 52 25.35 -11.18 2.43
C LEU A 52 23.87 -10.83 2.51
N ILE A 53 23.23 -10.98 3.66
CA ILE A 53 21.81 -10.61 3.86
C ILE A 53 21.65 -9.09 3.70
N GLU A 54 22.48 -8.27 4.33
CA GLU A 54 22.40 -6.82 4.17
C GLU A 54 22.75 -6.39 2.73
N TYR A 55 23.77 -6.97 2.12
CA TYR A 55 24.15 -6.67 0.76
C TYR A 55 23.03 -7.04 -0.23
N SER A 56 22.35 -8.18 -0.04
CA SER A 56 21.19 -8.57 -0.86
C SER A 56 20.07 -7.52 -0.81
N HIS A 57 19.83 -6.90 0.35
CA HIS A 57 18.88 -5.80 0.48
C HIS A 57 19.29 -4.58 -0.35
N ARG A 58 20.58 -4.18 -0.29
CA ARG A 58 21.09 -3.05 -1.09
C ARG A 58 21.04 -3.35 -2.59
N LEU A 59 21.35 -4.59 -3.01
CA LEU A 59 21.26 -5.02 -4.42
C LEU A 59 19.80 -5.01 -4.91
N THR A 60 18.87 -5.52 -4.12
CA THR A 60 17.44 -5.48 -4.43
C THR A 60 16.94 -4.04 -4.54
N ALA A 61 17.39 -3.14 -3.66
CA ALA A 61 17.07 -1.71 -3.74
C ALA A 61 17.57 -1.10 -5.06
N SER A 62 18.78 -1.45 -5.50
CA SER A 62 19.33 -0.98 -6.79
C SER A 62 18.51 -1.50 -7.99
N ALA A 63 18.06 -2.75 -7.94
CA ALA A 63 17.17 -3.31 -8.97
C ALA A 63 15.82 -2.59 -9.01
N VAL A 64 15.24 -2.29 -7.84
CA VAL A 64 14.00 -1.49 -7.74
C VAL A 64 14.20 -0.09 -8.31
N PHE A 65 15.35 0.55 -8.10
CA PHE A 65 15.67 1.84 -8.73
C PHE A 65 15.54 1.78 -10.25
N VAL A 66 16.16 0.79 -10.89
CA VAL A 66 16.10 0.62 -12.35
C VAL A 66 14.65 0.48 -12.82
N LEU A 67 13.84 -0.33 -12.11
CA LEU A 67 12.43 -0.51 -12.45
C LEU A 67 11.62 0.79 -12.29
N VAL A 68 11.90 1.59 -11.28
CA VAL A 68 11.25 2.88 -11.05
C VAL A 68 11.67 3.91 -12.07
N ALA A 69 12.95 3.99 -12.43
CA ALA A 69 13.45 4.86 -13.49
C ALA A 69 12.78 4.54 -14.84
N LEU A 70 12.70 3.25 -15.18
CA LEU A 70 11.97 2.79 -16.37
C LEU A 70 10.48 3.14 -16.29
N LEU A 71 9.83 2.95 -15.13
CA LEU A 71 8.43 3.34 -14.93
C LEU A 71 8.21 4.83 -15.22
N VAL A 72 9.10 5.70 -14.71
CA VAL A 72 9.02 7.16 -14.95
C VAL A 72 9.17 7.46 -16.44
N VAL A 73 10.17 6.88 -17.12
CA VAL A 73 10.36 7.07 -18.56
C VAL A 73 9.12 6.64 -19.36
N VAL A 74 8.57 5.46 -19.05
CA VAL A 74 7.35 4.95 -19.70
C VAL A 74 6.15 5.86 -19.40
N ALA A 75 5.98 6.32 -18.16
CA ALA A 75 4.90 7.22 -17.77
C ALA A 75 4.96 8.53 -18.56
N TRP A 76 6.13 9.15 -18.69
CA TRP A 76 6.32 10.38 -19.45
C TRP A 76 6.18 10.20 -20.96
N ARG A 77 6.54 9.04 -21.52
CA ARG A 77 6.39 8.77 -22.95
C ARG A 77 4.98 8.36 -23.34
N ARG A 78 4.35 7.46 -22.55
CA ARG A 78 3.08 6.82 -22.93
C ARG A 78 1.84 7.55 -22.42
N TYR A 79 1.96 8.29 -21.30
CA TYR A 79 0.83 8.93 -20.61
C TYR A 79 0.97 10.45 -20.57
N ARG A 80 1.52 11.08 -21.65
CA ARG A 80 1.68 12.54 -21.75
C ARG A 80 0.34 13.24 -21.48
N GLY A 81 0.34 14.23 -20.56
CA GLY A 81 -0.87 14.96 -20.17
C GLY A 81 -1.75 14.27 -19.11
N VAL A 82 -1.56 12.98 -18.82
CA VAL A 82 -2.32 12.25 -17.79
C VAL A 82 -1.67 12.44 -16.43
N LYS A 83 -1.90 13.60 -15.80
CA LYS A 83 -1.29 13.98 -14.50
C LYS A 83 -1.46 12.91 -13.41
N ARG A 84 -2.61 12.20 -13.38
CA ARG A 84 -2.88 11.13 -12.40
C ARG A 84 -1.97 9.90 -12.51
N VAL A 85 -1.22 9.76 -13.63
CA VAL A 85 -0.20 8.72 -13.82
C VAL A 85 1.20 9.30 -13.68
N ILE A 86 1.48 10.43 -14.35
CA ILE A 86 2.82 11.04 -14.37
C ILE A 86 3.25 11.52 -12.99
N VAL A 87 2.36 12.22 -12.26
CA VAL A 87 2.72 12.80 -10.96
C VAL A 87 3.12 11.71 -9.94
N PRO A 88 2.30 10.67 -9.67
CA PRO A 88 2.71 9.65 -8.71
C PRO A 88 3.89 8.80 -9.21
N ALA A 89 4.04 8.57 -10.53
CA ALA A 89 5.22 7.92 -11.07
C ALA A 89 6.50 8.72 -10.79
N THR A 90 6.48 10.04 -11.01
CA THR A 90 7.63 10.93 -10.72
C THR A 90 7.88 11.04 -9.21
N LEU A 91 6.81 11.13 -8.40
CA LEU A 91 6.91 11.13 -6.94
C LEU A 91 7.56 9.84 -6.42
N SER A 92 7.28 8.69 -7.05
CA SER A 92 7.90 7.43 -6.64
C SER A 92 9.41 7.43 -6.78
N LEU A 93 9.97 8.11 -7.80
CA LEU A 93 11.42 8.28 -7.94
C LEU A 93 11.99 9.15 -6.82
N GLY A 94 11.33 10.27 -6.50
CA GLY A 94 11.73 11.13 -5.39
C GLY A 94 11.70 10.40 -4.04
N LEU A 95 10.64 9.61 -3.80
CA LEU A 95 10.53 8.79 -2.60
C LEU A 95 11.60 7.70 -2.54
N TRP A 96 11.96 7.08 -3.68
CA TRP A 96 13.04 6.11 -3.71
C TRP A 96 14.39 6.75 -3.34
N LEU A 97 14.71 7.93 -3.90
CA LEU A 97 15.93 8.67 -3.57
C LEU A 97 15.97 9.04 -2.08
N PHE A 98 14.87 9.56 -1.56
CA PHE A 98 14.75 9.87 -0.14
C PHE A 98 14.92 8.62 0.74
N GLN A 99 14.35 7.49 0.31
CA GLN A 99 14.45 6.21 1.00
C GLN A 99 15.88 5.67 1.04
N ALA A 100 16.66 5.86 -0.03
CA ALA A 100 18.07 5.47 -0.08
C ALA A 100 18.90 6.29 0.94
N VAL A 101 18.69 7.61 1.01
CA VAL A 101 19.33 8.48 2.00
C VAL A 101 18.92 8.07 3.42
N LEU A 102 17.62 7.87 3.66
CA LEU A 102 17.12 7.46 4.97
C LEU A 102 17.68 6.09 5.40
N GLY A 103 17.83 5.14 4.45
CA GLY A 103 18.50 3.87 4.69
C GLY A 103 19.97 4.02 5.09
N GLY A 104 20.70 4.94 4.44
CA GLY A 104 22.06 5.30 4.82
C GLY A 104 22.15 5.89 6.24
N LEU A 105 21.19 6.73 6.63
CA LEU A 105 21.09 7.28 7.98
C LEU A 105 20.79 6.20 9.02
N VAL A 106 19.92 5.22 8.70
CA VAL A 106 19.64 4.07 9.57
C VAL A 106 20.92 3.30 9.91
N VAL A 107 21.78 3.04 8.91
CA VAL A 107 23.07 2.37 9.12
C VAL A 107 24.02 3.27 9.93
N ARG A 108 24.11 4.56 9.58
CA ARG A 108 25.03 5.51 10.20
C ARG A 108 24.74 5.75 11.69
N TYR A 109 23.45 5.75 12.08
CA TYR A 109 23.01 6.04 13.45
C TYR A 109 22.60 4.78 14.25
N GLY A 110 23.13 3.61 13.87
CA GLY A 110 23.04 2.39 14.67
C GLY A 110 21.62 1.84 14.84
N LEU A 111 20.82 1.83 13.75
CA LEU A 111 19.49 1.20 13.71
C LEU A 111 18.51 1.74 14.76
N THR A 112 18.58 3.03 15.08
CA THR A 112 17.69 3.66 16.07
C THR A 112 16.21 3.42 15.75
N PRO A 113 15.35 3.10 16.75
CA PRO A 113 13.96 2.67 16.54
C PRO A 113 13.14 3.62 15.67
N TRP A 114 13.25 4.94 15.88
CA TRP A 114 12.49 5.93 15.14
C TRP A 114 12.93 6.05 13.66
N LEU A 115 14.26 5.95 13.37
CA LEU A 115 14.78 5.95 11.99
C LEU A 115 14.31 4.72 11.22
N VAL A 116 14.38 3.53 11.84
CA VAL A 116 13.90 2.29 11.24
C VAL A 116 12.37 2.36 10.99
N THR A 117 11.62 2.92 11.93
CA THR A 117 10.17 3.12 11.78
C THR A 117 9.86 4.09 10.63
N ALA A 118 10.56 5.23 10.57
CA ALA A 118 10.40 6.19 9.47
C ALA A 118 10.77 5.56 8.11
N HIS A 119 11.87 4.78 8.06
CA HIS A 119 12.28 4.07 6.85
C HIS A 119 11.20 3.10 6.36
N LEU A 120 10.60 2.29 7.25
CA LEU A 120 9.51 1.39 6.86
C LEU A 120 8.23 2.15 6.46
N ALA A 121 7.88 3.25 7.15
CA ALA A 121 6.74 4.08 6.83
C ALA A 121 6.86 4.69 5.42
N VAL A 122 8.02 5.28 5.10
CA VAL A 122 8.30 5.85 3.78
C VAL A 122 8.38 4.76 2.71
N ALA A 123 8.90 3.55 3.01
CA ALA A 123 8.88 2.43 2.08
C ALA A 123 7.44 2.02 1.72
N ASN A 124 6.51 2.04 2.67
CA ASN A 124 5.11 1.79 2.38
C ASN A 124 4.44 2.94 1.61
N LEU A 125 4.76 4.21 1.89
CA LEU A 125 4.30 5.34 1.08
C LEU A 125 4.81 5.23 -0.36
N PHE A 126 6.08 4.87 -0.55
CA PHE A 126 6.65 4.59 -1.86
C PHE A 126 5.90 3.44 -2.57
N LEU A 127 5.65 2.32 -1.90
CA LEU A 127 4.84 1.22 -2.43
C LEU A 127 3.42 1.69 -2.79
N GLY A 128 2.80 2.53 -1.95
CA GLY A 128 1.49 3.12 -2.20
C GLY A 128 1.46 3.97 -3.47
N THR A 129 2.50 4.78 -3.75
CA THR A 129 2.58 5.55 -5.00
C THR A 129 2.71 4.66 -6.23
N LEU A 130 3.41 3.53 -6.13
CA LEU A 130 3.52 2.54 -7.21
C LEU A 130 2.18 1.81 -7.44
N ALA A 131 1.49 1.42 -6.37
CA ALA A 131 0.16 0.79 -6.44
C ALA A 131 -0.88 1.76 -7.04
N TYR A 132 -0.85 3.02 -6.61
CA TYR A 132 -1.68 4.10 -7.18
C TYR A 132 -1.40 4.28 -8.67
N THR A 133 -0.13 4.42 -9.06
CA THR A 133 0.29 4.62 -10.46
C THR A 133 -0.19 3.47 -11.33
N ALA A 134 -0.03 2.24 -10.87
CA ALA A 134 -0.50 1.06 -11.58
C ALA A 134 -2.02 1.09 -11.76
N ALA A 135 -2.79 1.28 -10.69
CA ALA A 135 -4.25 1.33 -10.75
C ALA A 135 -4.75 2.49 -11.64
N ALA A 136 -4.12 3.67 -11.56
CA ALA A 136 -4.44 4.82 -12.39
C ALA A 136 -4.14 4.59 -13.89
N ALA A 137 -3.06 3.88 -14.20
CA ALA A 137 -2.70 3.54 -15.58
C ALA A 137 -3.69 2.54 -16.20
N PHE A 138 -4.18 1.56 -15.44
CA PHE A 138 -5.22 0.64 -15.89
C PHE A 138 -6.59 1.31 -16.08
N SER A 139 -6.82 2.43 -15.42
CA SER A 139 -8.09 3.18 -15.48
C SER A 139 -7.98 4.46 -16.31
N VAL A 140 -7.00 4.54 -17.23
CA VAL A 140 -6.68 5.80 -17.94
C VAL A 140 -7.83 6.32 -18.79
N ASN A 141 -8.63 5.44 -19.37
CA ASN A 141 -9.77 5.79 -20.25
C ASN A 141 -11.03 6.19 -19.47
N VAL A 142 -11.01 6.13 -18.14
CA VAL A 142 -12.14 6.50 -17.29
C VAL A 142 -11.84 7.81 -16.59
N VAL A 143 -12.69 8.81 -16.78
CA VAL A 143 -12.61 10.08 -16.05
C VAL A 143 -13.10 9.84 -14.62
N PRO A 144 -12.26 10.07 -13.60
CA PRO A 144 -12.68 9.87 -12.22
C PRO A 144 -13.80 10.85 -11.85
N ALA A 145 -14.86 10.37 -11.21
CA ALA A 145 -15.91 11.23 -10.70
C ALA A 145 -15.36 12.24 -9.67
N GLY A 146 -15.93 13.44 -9.65
CA GLY A 146 -15.55 14.50 -8.71
C GLY A 146 -15.79 14.13 -7.24
N ARG A 147 -16.83 13.34 -6.95
CA ARG A 147 -17.20 12.88 -5.61
C ARG A 147 -16.70 11.46 -5.34
N PHE A 148 -16.31 11.19 -4.08
CA PHE A 148 -16.01 9.84 -3.60
C PHE A 148 -17.31 9.16 -3.16
N ASP A 149 -17.59 7.97 -3.67
CA ASP A 149 -18.66 7.13 -3.16
C ASP A 149 -18.27 6.47 -1.82
N ARG A 150 -19.21 5.75 -1.21
CA ARG A 150 -19.00 5.12 0.10
C ARG A 150 -17.86 4.08 0.06
N MET A 151 -17.76 3.28 -1.00
CA MET A 151 -16.72 2.26 -1.13
C MET A 151 -15.32 2.89 -1.24
N THR A 152 -15.18 3.92 -2.09
CA THR A 152 -13.92 4.66 -2.26
C THR A 152 -13.48 5.32 -0.96
N ARG A 153 -14.41 5.97 -0.22
CA ARG A 153 -14.10 6.60 1.08
C ARG A 153 -13.63 5.59 2.11
N LEU A 154 -14.36 4.48 2.27
CA LEU A 154 -13.99 3.43 3.20
C LEU A 154 -12.66 2.77 2.84
N ALA A 155 -12.37 2.57 1.55
CA ALA A 155 -11.11 2.00 1.10
C ALA A 155 -9.91 2.91 1.44
N TRP A 156 -10.04 4.24 1.26
CA TRP A 156 -8.99 5.18 1.68
C TRP A 156 -8.83 5.26 3.19
N LEU A 157 -9.93 5.22 3.96
CA LEU A 157 -9.88 5.18 5.42
C LEU A 157 -9.19 3.89 5.91
N ALA A 158 -9.56 2.75 5.33
CA ALA A 158 -8.93 1.47 5.65
C ALA A 158 -7.43 1.47 5.29
N ALA A 159 -7.06 2.02 4.12
CA ALA A 159 -5.67 2.18 3.74
C ALA A 159 -4.91 3.06 4.76
N ALA A 160 -5.42 4.22 5.11
CA ALA A 160 -4.79 5.10 6.10
C ALA A 160 -4.64 4.41 7.48
N ALA A 161 -5.68 3.69 7.93
CA ALA A 161 -5.66 2.96 9.19
C ALA A 161 -4.64 1.81 9.19
N VAL A 162 -4.53 1.05 8.08
CA VAL A 162 -3.50 0.01 7.90
C VAL A 162 -2.10 0.61 7.90
N LEU A 163 -1.88 1.75 7.24
CA LEU A 163 -0.57 2.42 7.28
C LEU A 163 -0.21 2.85 8.72
N GLY A 164 -1.15 3.42 9.46
CA GLY A 164 -0.97 3.75 10.88
C GLY A 164 -0.64 2.52 11.71
N LEU A 165 -1.32 1.38 11.47
CA LEU A 165 -1.05 0.12 12.14
C LEU A 165 0.35 -0.43 11.81
N ILE A 166 0.82 -0.29 10.55
CA ILE A 166 2.19 -0.65 10.14
C ILE A 166 3.21 0.19 10.91
N VAL A 167 2.99 1.51 11.04
CA VAL A 167 3.89 2.41 11.79
C VAL A 167 3.97 2.02 13.26
N VAL A 168 2.83 1.77 13.90
CA VAL A 168 2.81 1.29 15.31
C VAL A 168 3.48 -0.07 15.45
N GLY A 169 3.27 -0.99 14.49
CA GLY A 169 3.95 -2.28 14.45
C GLY A 169 5.47 -2.16 14.32
N ALA A 170 5.95 -1.19 13.53
CA ALA A 170 7.38 -0.88 13.42
C ALA A 170 7.96 -0.37 14.75
N LEU A 171 7.23 0.48 15.49
CA LEU A 171 7.61 0.92 16.83
C LEU A 171 7.64 -0.24 17.82
N VAL A 172 6.63 -1.11 17.81
CA VAL A 172 6.61 -2.34 18.63
C VAL A 172 7.89 -3.16 18.40
N ARG A 173 8.31 -3.30 17.14
CA ARG A 173 9.53 -4.03 16.79
C ARG A 173 10.79 -3.27 17.19
N GLY A 174 10.83 -1.95 16.98
CA GLY A 174 11.95 -1.08 17.35
C GLY A 174 12.22 -1.09 18.85
N GLU A 175 11.19 -0.95 19.67
CA GLU A 175 11.25 -0.92 21.12
C GLU A 175 11.33 -2.31 21.75
N ARG A 176 11.47 -3.38 20.94
CA ARG A 176 11.52 -4.78 21.42
C ARG A 176 10.30 -5.17 22.25
N ALA A 177 9.14 -4.60 21.93
CA ALA A 177 7.87 -4.84 22.63
C ALA A 177 7.10 -6.08 22.10
N GLY A 178 7.60 -6.76 21.06
CA GLY A 178 6.91 -7.86 20.36
C GLY A 178 6.54 -9.05 21.25
N LEU A 179 7.27 -9.27 22.34
CA LEU A 179 7.01 -10.31 23.35
C LEU A 179 6.69 -9.71 24.72
N ALA A 180 6.14 -8.48 24.78
CA ALA A 180 5.66 -7.91 26.05
C ALA A 180 4.57 -8.78 26.68
N PHE A 181 3.83 -9.54 25.85
CA PHE A 181 2.91 -10.60 26.24
C PHE A 181 3.20 -11.85 25.43
N THR A 182 3.24 -13.00 26.11
CA THR A 182 3.58 -14.32 25.52
C THR A 182 2.33 -15.14 25.15
N ASP A 183 1.16 -14.59 25.39
CA ASP A 183 -0.14 -15.15 25.08
C ASP A 183 -0.85 -14.38 23.95
N TRP A 184 -1.77 -15.07 23.26
CA TRP A 184 -2.62 -14.51 22.19
C TRP A 184 -3.94 -15.30 22.18
N PRO A 185 -5.11 -14.65 22.05
CA PRO A 185 -5.34 -13.22 21.81
C PRO A 185 -5.25 -12.33 23.06
N LEU A 186 -5.20 -12.93 24.26
CA LEU A 186 -5.11 -12.22 25.52
C LEU A 186 -3.71 -11.61 25.74
N MET A 187 -3.59 -10.79 26.80
CA MET A 187 -2.37 -10.09 27.19
C MET A 187 -2.14 -10.27 28.68
N GLY A 188 -1.36 -11.31 29.03
CA GLY A 188 -1.18 -11.76 30.42
C GLY A 188 -2.51 -12.26 31.04
N GLY A 189 -3.26 -13.05 30.27
CA GLY A 189 -4.56 -13.58 30.65
C GLY A 189 -5.72 -12.54 30.65
N ARG A 190 -5.46 -11.29 30.25
CA ARG A 190 -6.43 -10.18 30.27
C ARG A 190 -6.68 -9.61 28.87
N VAL A 191 -7.88 -9.04 28.63
CA VAL A 191 -8.18 -8.27 27.43
C VAL A 191 -7.52 -6.89 27.49
N VAL A 192 -7.55 -6.24 28.63
CA VAL A 192 -6.84 -4.97 28.90
C VAL A 192 -5.79 -5.24 29.99
N PRO A 193 -4.50 -5.21 29.63
CA PRO A 193 -3.44 -5.45 30.59
C PRO A 193 -3.13 -4.20 31.42
N ALA A 194 -2.24 -4.32 32.41
CA ALA A 194 -1.67 -3.16 33.08
C ALA A 194 -0.76 -2.36 32.11
N LEU A 195 -1.02 -1.05 32.00
CA LEU A 195 -0.37 -0.15 31.04
C LEU A 195 0.71 0.74 31.69
N GLY A 196 1.37 0.26 32.75
CA GLY A 196 2.35 1.05 33.51
C GLY A 196 3.74 1.21 32.87
N ALA A 197 4.01 0.54 31.72
CA ALA A 197 5.32 0.59 31.05
C ALA A 197 5.15 0.70 29.52
N LEU A 198 6.19 1.25 28.84
CA LEU A 198 6.17 1.52 27.40
C LEU A 198 5.87 0.26 26.56
N ARG A 199 6.58 -0.84 26.80
CA ARG A 199 6.47 -2.05 25.97
C ARG A 199 5.09 -2.71 26.04
N PRO A 200 4.49 -2.99 27.21
CA PRO A 200 3.11 -3.47 27.30
C PRO A 200 2.10 -2.51 26.65
N THR A 201 2.27 -1.20 26.86
CA THR A 201 1.39 -0.18 26.25
C THR A 201 1.47 -0.20 24.74
N LEU A 202 2.66 -0.23 24.14
CA LEU A 202 2.84 -0.31 22.68
C LEU A 202 2.20 -1.57 22.10
N MET A 203 2.38 -2.73 22.73
CA MET A 203 1.79 -3.98 22.28
C MET A 203 0.26 -3.96 22.40
N PHE A 204 -0.28 -3.42 23.48
CA PHE A 204 -1.72 -3.23 23.65
C PHE A 204 -2.30 -2.32 22.56
N VAL A 205 -1.69 -1.14 22.32
CA VAL A 205 -2.10 -0.19 21.30
C VAL A 205 -2.07 -0.85 19.91
N HIS A 206 -1.03 -1.61 19.59
CA HIS A 206 -0.92 -2.33 18.32
C HIS A 206 -2.07 -3.34 18.12
N ARG A 207 -2.37 -4.16 19.14
CA ARG A 207 -3.46 -5.15 19.07
C ARG A 207 -4.84 -4.49 19.05
N ALA A 208 -5.05 -3.42 19.81
CA ALA A 208 -6.30 -2.65 19.82
C ALA A 208 -6.55 -1.97 18.47
N LEU A 209 -5.52 -1.36 17.88
CA LEU A 209 -5.59 -0.80 16.53
C LEU A 209 -5.85 -1.89 15.47
N ALA A 210 -5.25 -3.07 15.61
CA ALA A 210 -5.55 -4.18 14.70
C ALA A 210 -7.03 -4.58 14.77
N LEU A 211 -7.61 -4.65 15.95
CA LEU A 211 -9.05 -4.89 16.11
C LEU A 211 -9.90 -3.77 15.49
N LEU A 212 -9.53 -2.51 15.73
CA LEU A 212 -10.23 -1.36 15.15
C LEU A 212 -10.20 -1.37 13.62
N VAL A 213 -9.04 -1.70 13.04
CA VAL A 213 -8.88 -1.84 11.58
C VAL A 213 -9.72 -3.02 11.06
N ALA A 214 -9.84 -4.13 11.79
CA ALA A 214 -10.73 -5.23 11.42
C ALA A 214 -12.20 -4.77 11.34
N VAL A 215 -12.66 -4.00 12.34
CA VAL A 215 -14.01 -3.39 12.37
C VAL A 215 -14.25 -2.45 11.18
N LEU A 216 -13.22 -1.79 10.67
CA LEU A 216 -13.30 -0.93 9.49
C LEU A 216 -13.26 -1.74 8.17
N VAL A 217 -12.43 -2.78 8.10
CA VAL A 217 -12.26 -3.62 6.90
C VAL A 217 -13.46 -4.51 6.66
N ALA A 218 -14.13 -5.02 7.70
CA ALA A 218 -15.26 -5.93 7.56
C ALA A 218 -16.45 -5.33 6.77
N PRO A 219 -16.99 -4.12 7.10
CA PRO A 219 -18.06 -3.51 6.30
C PRO A 219 -17.61 -3.10 4.91
N LEU A 220 -16.33 -2.73 4.72
CA LEU A 220 -15.76 -2.48 3.40
C LEU A 220 -15.76 -3.78 2.55
N ALA A 221 -15.35 -4.91 3.12
CA ALA A 221 -15.37 -6.20 2.44
C ALA A 221 -16.81 -6.63 2.08
N LEU A 222 -17.77 -6.46 2.99
CA LEU A 222 -19.18 -6.74 2.71
C LEU A 222 -19.72 -5.86 1.58
N LEU A 223 -19.38 -4.58 1.56
CA LEU A 223 -19.76 -3.67 0.49
C LEU A 223 -19.13 -4.08 -0.85
N ALA A 224 -17.84 -4.45 -0.85
CA ALA A 224 -17.13 -4.94 -2.04
C ALA A 224 -17.76 -6.25 -2.55
N TRP A 225 -18.10 -7.17 -1.66
CA TRP A 225 -18.79 -8.41 -2.01
C TRP A 225 -20.14 -8.16 -2.70
N ARG A 226 -20.96 -7.25 -2.15
CA ARG A 226 -22.25 -6.88 -2.74
C ARG A 226 -22.11 -6.21 -4.12
N ARG A 227 -21.00 -5.51 -4.36
CA ARG A 227 -20.73 -4.78 -5.61
C ARG A 227 -19.78 -5.50 -6.57
N ARG A 228 -19.46 -6.79 -6.34
CA ARG A 228 -18.49 -7.53 -7.15
C ARG A 228 -18.87 -7.66 -8.62
N GLY A 229 -20.17 -7.67 -8.93
CA GLY A 229 -20.69 -7.73 -10.30
C GLY A 229 -20.45 -6.45 -11.10
N THR A 230 -20.61 -5.29 -10.47
CA THR A 230 -20.46 -3.98 -11.12
C THR A 230 -19.05 -3.40 -11.02
N ARG A 231 -18.29 -3.78 -9.98
CA ARG A 231 -16.96 -3.24 -9.67
C ARG A 231 -15.89 -4.31 -9.52
N GLY A 232 -15.93 -5.32 -10.39
CA GLY A 232 -15.11 -6.53 -10.32
C GLY A 232 -13.65 -6.32 -9.91
N PRO A 233 -12.82 -5.51 -10.62
CA PRO A 233 -11.41 -5.30 -10.27
C PRO A 233 -11.21 -4.63 -8.91
N ALA A 234 -11.99 -3.58 -8.60
CA ALA A 234 -11.90 -2.88 -7.32
C ALA A 234 -12.36 -3.77 -6.17
N ALA A 235 -13.47 -4.49 -6.37
CA ALA A 235 -13.99 -5.44 -5.38
C ALA A 235 -13.00 -6.58 -5.12
N ALA A 236 -12.37 -7.14 -6.16
CA ALA A 236 -11.37 -8.19 -6.02
C ALA A 236 -10.16 -7.75 -5.19
N LEU A 237 -9.64 -6.53 -5.42
CA LEU A 237 -8.54 -5.97 -4.63
C LEU A 237 -8.91 -5.78 -3.16
N VAL A 238 -10.10 -5.25 -2.88
CA VAL A 238 -10.59 -5.04 -1.51
C VAL A 238 -10.83 -6.37 -0.79
N LEU A 239 -11.46 -7.34 -1.46
CA LEU A 239 -11.71 -8.67 -0.89
C LEU A 239 -10.41 -9.44 -0.66
N GLY A 240 -9.45 -9.33 -1.60
CA GLY A 240 -8.11 -9.87 -1.42
C GLY A 240 -7.40 -9.27 -0.20
N ALA A 241 -7.46 -7.93 -0.04
CA ALA A 241 -6.90 -7.25 1.13
C ALA A 241 -7.57 -7.72 2.43
N ALA A 242 -8.90 -7.91 2.45
CA ALA A 242 -9.63 -8.40 3.61
C ALA A 242 -9.25 -9.85 3.97
N GLY A 243 -9.13 -10.74 2.97
CA GLY A 243 -8.64 -12.10 3.17
C GLY A 243 -7.21 -12.14 3.71
N LEU A 244 -6.32 -11.34 3.13
CA LEU A 244 -4.95 -11.17 3.63
C LEU A 244 -4.92 -10.61 5.05
N TYR A 245 -5.88 -9.77 5.43
CA TYR A 245 -5.96 -9.22 6.79
C TYR A 245 -6.25 -10.31 7.83
N VAL A 246 -7.11 -11.28 7.51
CA VAL A 246 -7.34 -12.45 8.38
C VAL A 246 -6.05 -13.27 8.52
N ILE A 247 -5.38 -13.55 7.39
CA ILE A 247 -4.09 -14.26 7.39
C ILE A 247 -3.05 -13.48 8.21
N GLN A 248 -3.02 -12.15 8.10
CA GLN A 248 -2.12 -11.28 8.85
C GLN A 248 -2.30 -11.39 10.36
N ALA A 249 -3.54 -11.52 10.85
CA ALA A 249 -3.82 -11.73 12.26
C ALA A 249 -3.26 -13.07 12.76
N LEU A 250 -3.38 -14.13 11.94
CA LEU A 250 -2.80 -15.45 12.25
C LEU A 250 -1.27 -15.44 12.22
N ILE A 251 -0.65 -14.73 11.28
CA ILE A 251 0.80 -14.53 11.27
C ILE A 251 1.23 -13.71 12.49
N GLY A 252 0.42 -12.73 12.93
CA GLY A 252 0.64 -12.00 14.17
C GLY A 252 0.63 -12.90 15.40
N ALA A 253 -0.30 -13.86 15.49
CA ALA A 253 -0.33 -14.88 16.51
C ALA A 253 0.91 -15.80 16.44
N ALA A 254 1.28 -16.23 15.23
CA ALA A 254 2.47 -17.05 15.00
C ALA A 254 3.76 -16.36 15.48
N ASN A 255 3.88 -15.03 15.34
CA ASN A 255 5.02 -14.29 15.91
C ASN A 255 5.13 -14.46 17.43
N VAL A 256 4.01 -14.51 18.14
CA VAL A 256 4.01 -14.75 19.60
C VAL A 256 4.37 -16.19 19.91
N TRP A 257 3.71 -17.16 19.28
CA TRP A 257 3.88 -18.59 19.53
C TRP A 257 5.27 -19.10 19.17
N THR A 258 5.88 -18.55 18.11
CA THR A 258 7.25 -18.91 17.68
C THR A 258 8.33 -18.04 18.33
N ARG A 259 7.96 -17.17 19.28
CA ARG A 259 8.87 -16.22 19.92
C ARG A 259 9.68 -15.38 18.92
N LEU A 260 8.98 -14.85 17.90
CA LEU A 260 9.54 -14.02 16.83
C LEU A 260 10.53 -14.76 15.92
N ALA A 261 10.23 -15.99 15.55
CA ALA A 261 10.99 -16.68 14.51
C ALA A 261 11.05 -15.86 13.22
N VAL A 262 12.17 -15.95 12.49
CA VAL A 262 12.47 -15.11 11.32
C VAL A 262 11.35 -15.18 10.25
N GLY A 263 10.87 -16.38 9.92
CA GLY A 263 9.84 -16.58 8.91
C GLY A 263 8.54 -15.80 9.18
N PRO A 264 7.87 -16.01 10.33
CA PRO A 264 6.67 -15.25 10.70
C PRO A 264 6.89 -13.73 10.76
N VAL A 265 8.05 -13.25 11.23
CA VAL A 265 8.38 -11.81 11.26
C VAL A 265 8.43 -11.25 9.85
N VAL A 266 9.16 -11.90 8.94
CA VAL A 266 9.27 -11.45 7.53
C VAL A 266 7.91 -11.49 6.82
N ALA A 267 7.16 -12.59 7.00
CA ALA A 267 5.82 -12.72 6.43
C ALA A 267 4.87 -11.65 6.94
N HIS A 268 4.90 -11.32 8.24
CA HIS A 268 4.05 -10.30 8.85
C HIS A 268 4.28 -8.92 8.22
N VAL A 269 5.52 -8.53 7.99
CA VAL A 269 5.86 -7.24 7.36
C VAL A 269 5.46 -7.24 5.87
N ALA A 270 5.75 -8.31 5.13
CA ALA A 270 5.44 -8.40 3.70
C ALA A 270 3.93 -8.39 3.45
N VAL A 271 3.15 -9.18 4.21
CA VAL A 271 1.69 -9.27 4.05
C VAL A 271 1.02 -7.96 4.45
N SER A 272 1.48 -7.28 5.51
CA SER A 272 0.94 -5.96 5.88
C SER A 272 1.12 -4.93 4.75
N SER A 273 2.27 -4.94 4.08
CA SER A 273 2.55 -4.07 2.93
C SER A 273 1.70 -4.42 1.70
N LEU A 274 1.41 -5.71 1.46
CA LEU A 274 0.49 -6.16 0.41
C LEU A 274 -0.95 -5.70 0.67
N ILE A 275 -1.43 -5.82 1.91
CA ILE A 275 -2.76 -5.33 2.32
C ILE A 275 -2.86 -3.83 2.05
N TRP A 276 -1.88 -3.05 2.46
CA TRP A 276 -1.79 -1.62 2.21
C TRP A 276 -1.87 -1.29 0.71
N ALA A 277 -1.01 -1.92 -0.11
CA ALA A 277 -0.97 -1.69 -1.55
C ALA A 277 -2.28 -2.07 -2.25
N ALA A 278 -2.89 -3.19 -1.84
CA ALA A 278 -4.17 -3.65 -2.39
C ALA A 278 -5.33 -2.70 -2.06
N LEU A 279 -5.37 -2.14 -0.83
CA LEU A 279 -6.37 -1.15 -0.44
C LEU A 279 -6.20 0.16 -1.21
N VAL A 280 -4.96 0.65 -1.41
CA VAL A 280 -4.68 1.84 -2.23
C VAL A 280 -5.12 1.60 -3.68
N ALA A 281 -4.72 0.49 -4.28
CA ALA A 281 -5.12 0.15 -5.66
C ALA A 281 -6.63 -0.03 -5.79
N GLY A 282 -7.27 -0.68 -4.80
CA GLY A 282 -8.72 -0.87 -4.73
C GLY A 282 -9.50 0.46 -4.62
N ALA A 283 -8.99 1.40 -3.82
CA ALA A 283 -9.58 2.74 -3.70
C ALA A 283 -9.51 3.53 -5.01
N VAL A 284 -8.39 3.46 -5.74
CA VAL A 284 -8.23 4.10 -7.05
C VAL A 284 -9.13 3.45 -8.09
N ALA A 285 -9.14 2.12 -8.18
CA ALA A 285 -9.97 1.37 -9.12
C ALA A 285 -11.48 1.57 -8.85
N SER A 286 -11.89 1.64 -7.58
CA SER A 286 -13.28 1.91 -7.19
C SER A 286 -13.79 3.25 -7.70
N ARG A 287 -12.95 4.29 -7.69
CA ARG A 287 -13.29 5.62 -8.21
C ARG A 287 -13.52 5.61 -9.72
N ALA A 288 -12.70 4.87 -10.45
CA ALA A 288 -12.82 4.75 -11.89
C ALA A 288 -14.11 4.01 -12.31
N CYS A 289 -14.43 2.88 -11.67
CA CYS A 289 -15.66 2.13 -11.95
C CYS A 289 -16.93 2.96 -11.69
N TRP A 290 -16.96 3.75 -10.60
CA TRP A 290 -18.12 4.58 -10.29
C TRP A 290 -18.34 5.69 -11.30
N ALA A 291 -17.28 6.27 -11.85
CA ALA A 291 -17.37 7.30 -12.89
C ALA A 291 -17.98 6.74 -14.19
N SER A 292 -17.68 5.50 -14.56
CA SER A 292 -18.28 4.85 -15.74
C SER A 292 -19.76 4.51 -15.56
N GLU A 293 -20.17 4.08 -14.35
CA GLU A 293 -21.59 3.84 -14.02
C GLU A 293 -22.42 5.14 -14.13
N GLY A 294 -21.94 6.23 -13.53
CA GLY A 294 -22.63 7.52 -13.59
C GLY A 294 -22.74 8.11 -15.00
N ALA A 295 -21.75 7.88 -15.87
CA ALA A 295 -21.80 8.29 -17.26
C ALA A 295 -22.81 7.44 -18.05
N ALA A 296 -22.91 6.15 -17.77
CA ALA A 296 -23.90 5.27 -18.42
C ALA A 296 -25.33 5.61 -17.99
N GLU A 297 -25.58 5.93 -16.72
CA GLU A 297 -26.89 6.36 -16.23
C GLU A 297 -27.32 7.72 -16.84
N ALA A 298 -26.40 8.66 -17.01
CA ALA A 298 -26.67 9.96 -17.63
C ALA A 298 -27.08 9.81 -19.10
N THR A 299 -26.45 8.89 -19.85
CA THR A 299 -26.82 8.65 -21.26
C THR A 299 -28.14 7.90 -21.42
N THR A 300 -28.53 7.05 -20.44
CA THR A 300 -29.82 6.36 -20.49
C THR A 300 -30.97 7.21 -19.94
N GLY A 301 -30.69 8.21 -19.09
CA GLY A 301 -31.69 9.14 -18.53
C GLY A 301 -32.21 10.17 -19.54
N ASP A 302 -31.38 10.58 -20.52
CA ASP A 302 -31.76 11.56 -21.55
C ASP A 302 -32.69 10.99 -22.63
N GLY A 303 -32.83 9.65 -22.68
CA GLY A 303 -33.73 8.97 -23.63
C GLY A 303 -35.22 8.91 -23.22
N ARG A 304 -35.60 9.38 -22.02
CA ARG A 304 -37.01 9.32 -21.57
C ARG A 304 -37.76 10.66 -21.54
N GLY A 305 -37.18 11.74 -22.05
CA GLY A 305 -37.76 13.09 -22.03
C GLY A 305 -38.19 13.68 -23.37
N SER A 306 -37.86 13.06 -24.50
CA SER A 306 -38.31 13.55 -25.84
C SER A 306 -39.45 12.69 -26.37
N ARG A 307 -40.63 12.79 -25.76
CA ARG A 307 -41.85 12.55 -26.51
C ARG A 307 -41.98 13.72 -27.49
N ALA A 308 -41.66 13.46 -28.76
CA ALA A 308 -42.05 14.33 -29.88
C ALA A 308 -43.55 14.63 -29.78
N ALA A 309 -43.88 15.90 -29.67
CA ALA A 309 -45.24 16.35 -29.88
C ALA A 309 -45.67 15.98 -31.30
N PRO A 310 -46.91 15.57 -31.55
CA PRO A 310 -47.36 15.27 -32.91
C PRO A 310 -47.26 16.52 -33.78
N VAL A 311 -46.62 16.41 -34.93
CA VAL A 311 -46.62 17.40 -35.98
C VAL A 311 -47.97 17.24 -36.70
N GLU A 312 -49.02 17.83 -36.17
CA GLU A 312 -50.28 18.12 -36.86
C GLU A 312 -50.55 19.62 -36.72
N ASP A 313 -50.96 20.27 -37.85
CA ASP A 313 -51.23 21.70 -38.05
C ASP A 313 -50.05 22.63 -38.40
N LEU A 314 -49.48 22.42 -39.57
CA LEU A 314 -48.82 23.49 -40.34
C LEU A 314 -49.11 23.32 -41.86
N LYS A 315 -50.41 23.18 -42.22
CA LYS A 315 -50.81 23.16 -43.61
C LYS A 315 -51.85 24.23 -44.01
N ASP A 316 -52.33 25.10 -43.12
CA ASP A 316 -53.40 26.05 -43.38
C ASP A 316 -53.04 27.53 -43.48
N ASP A 317 -51.78 27.93 -43.39
CA ASP A 317 -51.37 29.36 -43.46
C ASP A 317 -50.73 29.80 -44.78
N HIS A 318 -50.66 28.93 -45.78
CA HIS A 318 -50.09 29.34 -47.12
C HIS A 318 -51.10 29.71 -48.19
N GLU A 319 -52.40 29.66 -47.88
CA GLU A 319 -53.47 30.04 -48.91
C GLU A 319 -54.13 31.40 -48.66
N ARG A 320 -53.74 32.19 -47.68
CA ARG A 320 -54.30 33.50 -47.37
C ARG A 320 -53.46 34.72 -47.73
N ALA A 321 -52.33 34.55 -48.40
CA ALA A 321 -51.40 35.65 -48.71
C ALA A 321 -51.31 35.99 -50.23
N VAL A 322 -52.21 35.51 -51.06
CA VAL A 322 -52.22 35.80 -52.53
C VAL A 322 -53.56 36.47 -53.04
N THR A 323 -54.34 37.10 -52.18
CA THR A 323 -55.44 37.96 -52.62
C THR A 323 -55.63 39.14 -51.65
N ARG A 324 -54.73 40.14 -51.82
CA ARG A 324 -55.00 41.57 -51.73
C ARG A 324 -53.86 42.40 -52.29
#